data_ccd8f6433a48cd5d2f111ea539228247
#
_entry.id   ccd8f6433a48cd5d2f111ea539228247
#
_cell.length_a   1.000
_cell.length_b   1.000
_cell.length_c   1.000
_cell.angle_alpha   90.00
_cell.angle_beta   90.00
_cell.angle_gamma   90.00
#
_symmetry.space_group_name_H-M   'P 1'
#
loop_
_entity.id
_entity.type
_entity.pdbx_description
1 polymer ?
#
loop_
_entity_poly.entity_id
_entity_poly.type
_entity_poly.pdbx_seq_one_letter_code
_entity_poly.pdbx_strand_id
1 'polypeptide(L)'
;MVRSGSNFATTVYVWDSKAGSYASWNGSSGSLKNGTILPYQGFFAQATSNSATLTFDADADYGDAGGSAIFRLNNDIIQTGSVKLSLNSENYFDEIYFSFRNDDANVGIDHGDALKLMPLMASSRLVSLTHNGQNSLDINNLPFEYEGTISMPLDVMSLSLEEENYVTGTSEVSMSWNLDNLPEHI
;
A
#
# COMPACT_ATOMS: atom_id res chain seq x y z
N MET A 1 -2.53 -19.18 1.20
CA MET A 1 -1.49 -19.23 2.26
C MET A 1 -2.00 -18.39 3.42
N VAL A 2 -2.21 -18.97 4.58
CA VAL A 2 -2.52 -18.21 5.80
C VAL A 2 -1.20 -17.85 6.46
N ARG A 3 -1.03 -16.58 6.81
CA ARG A 3 0.11 -16.10 7.57
C ARG A 3 -0.34 -15.76 8.98
N SER A 4 0.32 -16.28 9.95
CA SER A 4 0.30 -15.78 11.30
C SER A 4 1.68 -15.27 11.67
N GLY A 5 1.75 -14.34 12.59
CA GLY A 5 3.03 -13.82 13.04
C GLY A 5 2.82 -12.70 14.05
N SER A 6 3.89 -12.34 14.74
CA SER A 6 3.91 -11.22 15.65
C SER A 6 4.96 -10.22 15.22
N ASN A 7 4.70 -8.95 15.50
CA ASN A 7 5.66 -7.88 15.22
C ASN A 7 5.98 -7.67 13.73
N PHE A 8 4.97 -7.81 12.87
CA PHE A 8 5.02 -7.39 11.47
C PHE A 8 3.96 -6.33 11.19
N ALA A 9 4.26 -5.38 10.34
CA ALA A 9 3.26 -4.54 9.72
C ALA A 9 2.29 -5.40 8.89
N THR A 10 1.06 -4.97 8.74
CA THR A 10 0.05 -5.72 7.97
C THR A 10 0.34 -5.70 6.47
N THR A 11 1.11 -4.74 6.01
CA THR A 11 1.42 -4.54 4.60
C THR A 11 2.37 -5.59 4.06
N VAL A 12 2.07 -6.05 2.84
CA VAL A 12 2.97 -6.82 1.98
C VAL A 12 3.24 -6.07 0.69
N TYR A 13 4.42 -6.31 0.12
CA TYR A 13 4.83 -5.72 -1.14
C TYR A 13 5.31 -6.80 -2.08
N VAL A 14 4.93 -6.69 -3.34
CA VAL A 14 5.36 -7.58 -4.41
C VAL A 14 5.90 -6.74 -5.55
N TRP A 15 7.04 -7.12 -6.10
CA TRP A 15 7.59 -6.45 -7.28
C TRP A 15 6.76 -6.77 -8.52
N ASP A 16 6.19 -5.74 -9.14
CA ASP A 16 5.55 -5.85 -10.45
C ASP A 16 6.55 -5.42 -11.53
N SER A 17 7.10 -6.39 -12.24
CA SER A 17 8.09 -6.14 -13.29
C SER A 17 7.51 -5.41 -14.50
N LYS A 18 6.20 -5.50 -14.73
CA LYS A 18 5.53 -4.82 -15.83
C LYS A 18 5.31 -3.34 -15.51
N ALA A 19 4.84 -3.05 -14.31
CA ALA A 19 4.71 -1.68 -13.82
C ALA A 19 6.09 -1.08 -13.46
N GLY A 20 7.07 -1.93 -13.13
CA GLY A 20 8.38 -1.53 -12.65
C GLY A 20 8.33 -0.81 -11.31
N SER A 21 7.40 -1.19 -10.47
CA SER A 21 7.16 -0.64 -9.14
C SER A 21 6.72 -1.75 -8.18
N TYR A 22 6.64 -1.44 -6.91
CA TYR A 22 6.05 -2.34 -5.94
C TYR A 22 4.53 -2.20 -5.92
N ALA A 23 3.84 -3.32 -5.99
CA ALA A 23 2.43 -3.40 -5.63
C ALA A 23 2.32 -3.71 -4.14
N SER A 24 1.51 -2.95 -3.42
CA SER A 24 1.32 -3.04 -1.98
C SER A 24 -0.09 -3.51 -1.63
N TRP A 25 -0.24 -4.10 -0.41
CA TRP A 25 -1.53 -4.44 0.16
C TRP A 25 -1.45 -4.43 1.68
N ASN A 26 -2.30 -3.65 2.35
CA ASN A 26 -2.30 -3.53 3.81
C ASN A 26 -3.34 -4.41 4.53
N GLY A 27 -4.00 -5.28 3.79
CA GLY A 27 -5.10 -6.13 4.31
C GLY A 27 -6.49 -5.65 3.90
N SER A 28 -6.63 -4.38 3.46
CA SER A 28 -7.89 -3.79 3.01
C SER A 28 -7.77 -3.03 1.69
N SER A 29 -6.67 -2.35 1.47
CA SER A 29 -6.44 -1.48 0.31
C SER A 29 -5.04 -1.67 -0.25
N GLY A 30 -4.84 -1.27 -1.49
CA GLY A 30 -3.55 -1.26 -2.16
C GLY A 30 -3.61 -1.73 -3.61
N SER A 31 -2.50 -1.56 -4.32
CA SER A 31 -2.35 -1.91 -5.73
C SER A 31 -2.20 -3.42 -5.98
N LEU A 32 -1.79 -4.20 -4.98
CA LEU A 32 -1.74 -5.66 -5.07
C LEU A 32 -3.15 -6.25 -4.94
N LYS A 33 -3.71 -6.70 -6.05
CA LYS A 33 -5.09 -7.17 -6.14
C LYS A 33 -5.42 -8.21 -5.07
N ASN A 34 -6.30 -7.86 -4.13
CA ASN A 34 -6.76 -8.68 -3.01
C ASN A 34 -5.61 -9.28 -2.17
N GLY A 35 -4.43 -8.67 -2.17
CA GLY A 35 -3.26 -9.19 -1.48
C GLY A 35 -2.79 -10.56 -1.98
N THR A 36 -3.12 -10.96 -3.21
CA THR A 36 -2.78 -12.27 -3.74
C THR A 36 -1.32 -12.33 -4.15
N ILE A 37 -0.56 -13.23 -3.53
CA ILE A 37 0.81 -13.57 -3.90
C ILE A 37 0.77 -14.90 -4.65
N LEU A 38 1.33 -14.91 -5.86
CA LEU A 38 1.35 -16.11 -6.69
C LEU A 38 2.38 -17.13 -6.18
N PRO A 39 2.22 -18.43 -6.48
CA PRO A 39 3.26 -19.42 -6.22
C PRO A 39 4.59 -18.99 -6.82
N TYR A 40 5.67 -19.19 -6.07
CA TYR A 40 7.05 -18.81 -6.44
C TYR A 40 7.31 -17.30 -6.58
N GLN A 41 6.36 -16.45 -6.22
CA GLN A 41 6.55 -15.00 -6.19
C GLN A 41 7.19 -14.56 -4.88
N GLY A 42 8.30 -13.81 -4.99
CA GLY A 42 8.92 -13.16 -3.84
C GLY A 42 8.08 -11.98 -3.33
N PHE A 43 8.09 -11.76 -2.04
CA PHE A 43 7.43 -10.62 -1.42
C PHE A 43 8.25 -10.05 -0.26
N PHE A 44 7.94 -8.83 0.12
CA PHE A 44 8.50 -8.17 1.29
C PHE A 44 7.42 -7.98 2.35
N ALA A 45 7.81 -8.10 3.59
CA ALA A 45 7.00 -7.75 4.76
C ALA A 45 7.90 -7.03 5.77
N GLN A 46 7.39 -5.97 6.39
CA GLN A 46 8.16 -5.17 7.32
C GLN A 46 8.05 -5.73 8.73
N ALA A 47 9.19 -6.10 9.32
CA ALA A 47 9.27 -6.41 10.74
C ALA A 47 9.21 -5.11 11.56
N THR A 48 8.39 -5.10 12.60
CA THR A 48 8.22 -3.94 13.51
C THR A 48 9.05 -4.07 14.79
N SER A 49 9.71 -5.21 14.99
CA SER A 49 10.66 -5.43 16.07
C SER A 49 11.72 -6.48 15.71
N ASN A 50 12.77 -6.57 16.50
CA ASN A 50 13.85 -7.55 16.32
C ASN A 50 13.42 -9.01 16.60
N SER A 51 12.26 -9.22 17.23
CA SER A 51 11.71 -10.53 17.54
C SER A 51 10.50 -10.88 16.67
N ALA A 52 10.47 -10.38 15.45
CA ALA A 52 9.40 -10.66 14.52
C ALA A 52 9.43 -12.14 14.09
N THR A 53 8.25 -12.77 14.07
CA THR A 53 8.07 -14.14 13.58
C THR A 53 7.04 -14.17 12.49
N LEU A 54 7.34 -14.85 11.39
CA LEU A 54 6.44 -15.06 10.28
C LEU A 54 6.25 -16.56 10.09
N THR A 55 5.00 -17.02 10.24
CA THR A 55 4.64 -18.43 10.11
C THR A 55 3.78 -18.62 8.87
N PHE A 56 4.09 -19.62 8.08
CA PHE A 56 3.29 -20.05 6.94
C PHE A 56 2.65 -21.39 7.30
N ASP A 57 1.33 -21.45 7.15
CA ASP A 57 0.61 -22.71 7.30
C ASP A 57 0.69 -23.48 5.96
N ALA A 58 1.39 -24.60 5.99
CA ALA A 58 1.56 -25.44 4.81
C ALA A 58 0.27 -26.21 4.44
N ASP A 59 -0.60 -26.43 5.41
CA ASP A 59 -1.86 -27.15 5.25
C ASP A 59 -3.05 -26.20 5.01
N ALA A 60 -2.80 -24.89 4.98
CA ALA A 60 -3.86 -23.94 4.69
C ALA A 60 -4.42 -24.18 3.29
N ASP A 61 -5.74 -24.24 3.21
CA ASP A 61 -6.44 -24.33 1.95
C ASP A 61 -6.08 -23.10 1.08
N TYR A 62 -5.43 -23.36 -0.03
CA TYR A 62 -5.11 -22.34 -1.04
C TYR A 62 -6.40 -22.10 -1.82
N GLY A 63 -7.33 -21.38 -1.20
CA GLY A 63 -8.60 -21.02 -1.85
C GLY A 63 -8.35 -20.46 -3.23
N ASP A 64 -9.26 -20.72 -4.15
CA ASP A 64 -9.27 -20.17 -5.49
C ASP A 64 -8.90 -18.68 -5.47
N ALA A 65 -8.20 -18.22 -6.49
CA ALA A 65 -7.69 -16.84 -6.61
C ALA A 65 -8.79 -15.74 -6.57
N GLY A 66 -9.99 -16.10 -6.20
CA GLY A 66 -11.14 -15.25 -5.88
C GLY A 66 -11.52 -15.23 -4.40
N GLY A 67 -10.82 -15.98 -3.53
CA GLY A 67 -11.11 -16.08 -2.11
C GLY A 67 -10.28 -15.15 -1.26
N SER A 68 -10.96 -14.39 -0.51
CA SER A 68 -10.65 -13.59 0.67
C SER A 68 -9.25 -13.68 1.28
N ALA A 69 -8.62 -12.53 1.33
CA ALA A 69 -7.71 -12.01 2.35
C ALA A 69 -6.70 -12.98 2.96
N ILE A 70 -5.47 -12.84 2.56
CA ILE A 70 -4.27 -13.41 3.17
C ILE A 70 -4.09 -12.96 4.64
N PHE A 71 -4.81 -11.94 5.07
CA PHE A 71 -4.75 -11.35 6.41
C PHE A 71 -6.15 -11.24 7.01
N ARG A 72 -6.64 -12.29 7.66
CA ARG A 72 -7.73 -12.16 8.63
C ARG A 72 -7.14 -12.25 10.02
N LEU A 73 -6.99 -11.12 10.65
CA LEU A 73 -6.96 -10.99 12.10
C LEU A 73 -8.39 -10.79 12.54
N ASN A 74 -8.92 -11.73 13.32
CA ASN A 74 -10.20 -11.73 14.02
C ASN A 74 -11.49 -11.67 13.18
N ASN A 75 -12.55 -12.35 13.73
CA ASN A 75 -13.91 -12.41 13.19
C ASN A 75 -14.73 -11.11 13.34
N ASP A 76 -14.11 -10.01 13.69
CA ASP A 76 -14.79 -8.73 13.74
C ASP A 76 -15.00 -8.21 12.32
N ILE A 77 -16.18 -7.74 12.02
CA ILE A 77 -16.48 -7.09 10.75
C ILE A 77 -15.72 -5.76 10.73
N ILE A 78 -14.56 -5.76 10.09
CA ILE A 78 -13.80 -4.53 9.90
C ILE A 78 -14.51 -3.75 8.81
N GLN A 79 -15.03 -2.57 9.18
CA GLN A 79 -15.48 -1.61 8.19
C GLN A 79 -14.25 -1.01 7.52
N THR A 80 -14.26 -1.02 6.19
CA THR A 80 -13.18 -0.50 5.39
C THR A 80 -13.73 0.36 4.27
N GLY A 81 -13.04 1.45 4.01
CA GLY A 81 -13.26 2.30 2.86
C GLY A 81 -11.93 2.76 2.29
N SER A 82 -11.93 3.30 1.09
CA SER A 82 -10.70 3.80 0.50
C SER A 82 -10.92 4.95 -0.48
N VAL A 83 -9.93 5.84 -0.53
CA VAL A 83 -9.71 6.76 -1.64
C VAL A 83 -8.45 6.33 -2.36
N LYS A 84 -8.58 5.99 -3.63
CA LYS A 84 -7.45 5.74 -4.50
C LYS A 84 -7.16 6.97 -5.35
N LEU A 85 -5.95 7.47 -5.34
CA LEU A 85 -5.45 8.45 -6.30
C LEU A 85 -4.61 7.72 -7.35
N SER A 86 -4.96 7.92 -8.61
CA SER A 86 -4.20 7.39 -9.74
C SER A 86 -3.60 8.53 -10.53
N LEU A 87 -2.30 8.49 -10.73
CA LEU A 87 -1.53 9.47 -11.46
C LEU A 87 -1.00 8.84 -12.74
N ASN A 88 -1.21 9.53 -13.85
CA ASN A 88 -0.81 9.03 -15.16
C ASN A 88 -0.02 10.11 -15.90
N SER A 89 1.08 9.71 -16.52
CA SER A 89 1.80 10.44 -17.53
C SER A 89 1.80 9.63 -18.83
N GLU A 90 2.41 10.13 -19.88
CA GLU A 90 2.42 9.47 -21.19
C GLU A 90 2.86 7.99 -21.14
N ASN A 91 3.88 7.68 -20.33
CA ASN A 91 4.50 6.35 -20.30
C ASN A 91 4.46 5.68 -18.92
N TYR A 92 4.04 6.39 -17.88
CA TYR A 92 4.14 5.92 -16.51
C TYR A 92 2.85 6.20 -15.75
N PHE A 93 2.57 5.33 -14.80
CA PHE A 93 1.50 5.55 -13.83
C PHE A 93 1.99 5.19 -12.43
N ASP A 94 1.33 5.76 -11.44
CA ASP A 94 1.50 5.36 -10.04
C ASP A 94 0.18 5.58 -9.30
N GLU A 95 0.03 4.89 -8.18
CA GLU A 95 -1.18 4.94 -7.36
C GLU A 95 -0.78 5.09 -5.90
N ILE A 96 -1.59 5.82 -5.13
CA ILE A 96 -1.55 5.84 -3.67
C ILE A 96 -2.95 5.66 -3.11
N TYR A 97 -3.01 5.22 -1.86
CA TYR A 97 -4.26 4.90 -1.20
C TYR A 97 -4.38 5.62 0.15
N PHE A 98 -5.56 6.13 0.44
CA PHE A 98 -6.01 6.44 1.78
C PHE A 98 -7.00 5.36 2.18
N SER A 99 -6.62 4.54 3.14
CA SER A 99 -7.41 3.42 3.66
C SER A 99 -8.12 3.88 4.94
N PHE A 100 -9.41 3.65 5.04
CA PHE A 100 -10.20 3.97 6.24
C PHE A 100 -10.61 2.68 6.92
N ARG A 101 -10.31 2.55 8.22
CA ARG A 101 -10.57 1.33 8.99
C ARG A 101 -11.08 1.65 10.39
N ASN A 102 -11.91 0.75 10.94
CA ASN A 102 -12.42 0.85 12.30
C ASN A 102 -11.69 -0.05 13.32
N ASP A 103 -10.51 -0.60 12.95
CA ASP A 103 -9.70 -1.50 13.77
C ASP A 103 -8.41 -0.84 14.24
N ASP A 104 -8.48 -0.03 15.26
CA ASP A 104 -7.34 0.65 15.87
C ASP A 104 -6.53 1.58 14.94
N ALA A 105 -7.09 1.92 13.76
CA ALA A 105 -6.49 2.93 12.88
C ALA A 105 -6.45 4.30 13.55
N ASN A 106 -5.40 5.06 13.32
CA ASN A 106 -5.24 6.40 13.87
C ASN A 106 -4.67 7.36 12.82
N VAL A 107 -4.68 8.66 13.11
CA VAL A 107 -4.14 9.68 12.18
C VAL A 107 -2.60 9.67 12.15
N GLY A 108 -1.95 9.06 13.15
CA GLY A 108 -0.49 8.86 13.17
C GLY A 108 -0.08 7.63 12.36
N ILE A 109 1.18 7.28 12.44
CA ILE A 109 1.69 6.05 11.83
C ILE A 109 1.24 4.83 12.64
N ASP A 110 0.62 3.88 11.96
CA ASP A 110 0.19 2.61 12.55
C ASP A 110 0.55 1.39 11.68
N HIS A 111 0.08 0.21 12.09
CA HIS A 111 0.41 -1.04 11.42
C HIS A 111 -0.29 -1.23 10.06
N GLY A 112 -1.31 -0.45 9.75
CA GLY A 112 -2.04 -0.46 8.49
C GLY A 112 -1.44 0.47 7.44
N ASP A 113 -0.45 1.31 7.81
CA ASP A 113 0.28 2.13 6.87
C ASP A 113 1.24 1.31 6.01
N ALA A 114 1.48 1.77 4.80
CA ALA A 114 2.47 1.20 3.90
C ALA A 114 3.50 2.24 3.50
N LEU A 115 4.76 1.99 3.79
CA LEU A 115 5.84 2.84 3.31
C LEU A 115 5.91 2.79 1.78
N LYS A 116 6.19 3.94 1.15
CA LYS A 116 6.48 3.96 -0.29
C LYS A 116 7.86 3.38 -0.54
N LEU A 117 7.92 2.23 -1.18
CA LEU A 117 9.17 1.62 -1.62
C LEU A 117 9.55 2.18 -2.99
N MET A 118 10.75 2.74 -3.07
CA MET A 118 11.25 3.27 -4.33
C MET A 118 11.56 2.14 -5.32
N PRO A 119 11.35 2.35 -6.63
CA PRO A 119 11.61 1.35 -7.64
C PRO A 119 13.06 0.85 -7.61
N LEU A 120 13.25 -0.47 -7.78
CA LEU A 120 14.59 -1.10 -7.82
C LEU A 120 15.30 -0.90 -9.16
N MET A 121 14.56 -0.64 -10.21
CA MET A 121 15.09 -0.60 -11.58
C MET A 121 15.44 0.82 -12.01
N ALA A 122 16.57 0.90 -12.63
CA ALA A 122 17.16 2.09 -13.23
C ALA A 122 16.40 2.54 -14.49
N SER A 123 15.27 3.21 -14.34
CA SER A 123 14.55 3.81 -15.46
C SER A 123 13.71 5.00 -14.98
N SER A 124 13.32 5.84 -15.92
CA SER A 124 12.39 6.93 -15.61
C SER A 124 11.10 6.41 -15.01
N ARG A 125 10.55 7.13 -14.04
CA ARG A 125 9.35 6.75 -13.29
C ARG A 125 8.52 7.98 -12.92
N LEU A 126 7.22 7.74 -12.79
CA LEU A 126 6.34 8.59 -12.02
C LEU A 126 6.23 7.99 -10.62
N VAL A 127 6.39 8.80 -9.60
CA VAL A 127 6.27 8.38 -8.20
C VAL A 127 5.34 9.34 -7.49
N SER A 128 4.32 8.81 -6.87
CA SER A 128 3.43 9.54 -5.98
C SER A 128 3.53 8.98 -4.56
N LEU A 129 3.44 9.83 -3.59
CA LEU A 129 3.45 9.44 -2.18
C LEU A 129 2.73 10.48 -1.35
N THR A 130 2.22 10.06 -0.20
CA THR A 130 1.73 10.97 0.82
C THR A 130 2.66 10.95 2.03
N HIS A 131 2.60 11.98 2.85
CA HIS A 131 3.44 12.07 4.03
C HIS A 131 2.61 11.98 5.31
N ASN A 132 3.14 11.24 6.28
CA ASN A 132 2.70 11.31 7.67
C ASN A 132 3.94 11.54 8.55
N GLY A 133 4.10 12.77 9.00
CA GLY A 133 5.34 13.22 9.63
C GLY A 133 6.52 13.14 8.66
N GLN A 134 7.53 12.33 8.99
CA GLN A 134 8.71 12.10 8.15
C GLN A 134 8.61 10.84 7.28
N ASN A 135 7.50 10.11 7.36
CA ASN A 135 7.32 8.88 6.61
C ASN A 135 6.64 9.16 5.28
N SER A 136 7.22 8.62 4.21
CA SER A 136 6.64 8.63 2.88
C SER A 136 5.81 7.36 2.69
N LEU A 137 4.53 7.51 2.39
CA LEU A 137 3.57 6.42 2.38
C LEU A 137 3.00 6.16 0.99
N ASP A 138 2.80 4.90 0.69
CA ASP A 138 2.06 4.35 -0.43
C ASP A 138 0.58 4.15 -0.07
N ILE A 139 0.35 3.68 1.15
CA ILE A 139 -0.98 3.60 1.76
C ILE A 139 -0.93 4.34 3.09
N ASN A 140 -1.82 5.31 3.28
CA ASN A 140 -2.02 5.99 4.55
C ASN A 140 -3.29 5.47 5.19
N ASN A 141 -3.15 4.79 6.33
CA ASN A 141 -4.25 4.20 7.07
C ASN A 141 -4.85 5.22 8.04
N LEU A 142 -6.15 5.38 8.01
CA LEU A 142 -6.87 6.42 8.73
C LEU A 142 -8.05 5.80 9.49
N PRO A 143 -8.49 6.40 10.60
CA PRO A 143 -9.66 5.95 11.31
C PRO A 143 -10.91 6.10 10.44
N PHE A 144 -11.80 5.10 10.47
CA PHE A 144 -13.06 5.12 9.73
C PHE A 144 -14.00 6.21 10.26
N GLU A 145 -13.95 6.48 11.56
CA GLU A 145 -14.69 7.57 12.21
C GLU A 145 -13.68 8.60 12.72
N TYR A 146 -13.80 9.83 12.26
CA TYR A 146 -12.97 10.94 12.68
C TYR A 146 -13.76 12.25 12.69
N GLU A 147 -13.69 12.97 13.80
CA GLU A 147 -14.28 14.31 13.90
C GLU A 147 -13.24 15.38 13.51
N GLY A 148 -13.46 16.08 12.42
CA GLY A 148 -12.61 17.16 11.97
C GLY A 148 -12.14 17.01 10.53
N THR A 149 -11.08 17.74 10.17
CA THR A 149 -10.46 17.72 8.84
C THR A 149 -9.08 17.07 8.92
N ILE A 150 -8.84 16.07 8.08
CA ILE A 150 -7.52 15.48 7.89
C ILE A 150 -6.93 16.07 6.61
N SER A 151 -5.72 16.63 6.71
CA SER A 151 -4.99 17.18 5.57
C SER A 151 -3.71 16.37 5.37
N MET A 152 -3.61 15.72 4.22
CA MET A 152 -2.47 14.88 3.86
C MET A 152 -1.69 15.51 2.70
N PRO A 153 -0.41 15.82 2.90
CA PRO A 153 0.45 16.29 1.81
C PRO A 153 0.62 15.21 0.75
N LEU A 154 0.57 15.61 -0.51
CA LEU A 154 0.81 14.75 -1.66
C LEU A 154 2.03 15.26 -2.42
N ASP A 155 3.02 14.39 -2.60
CA ASP A 155 4.14 14.64 -3.48
C ASP A 155 4.02 13.80 -4.75
N VAL A 156 4.28 14.45 -5.88
CA VAL A 156 4.33 13.80 -7.19
C VAL A 156 5.67 14.13 -7.83
N MET A 157 6.43 13.10 -8.16
CA MET A 157 7.76 13.25 -8.73
C MET A 157 7.86 12.52 -10.06
N SER A 158 8.36 13.18 -11.08
CA SER A 158 8.89 12.53 -12.28
C SER A 158 10.37 12.28 -12.06
N LEU A 159 10.77 11.02 -12.06
CA LEU A 159 12.14 10.59 -11.84
C LEU A 159 12.72 10.03 -13.14
N SER A 160 13.91 10.46 -13.51
CA SER A 160 14.75 9.82 -14.51
C SER A 160 16.03 9.31 -13.87
N LEU A 161 16.61 8.26 -14.42
CA LEU A 161 17.89 7.77 -13.97
C LEU A 161 18.98 8.34 -14.87
N GLU A 162 19.91 9.06 -14.28
CA GLU A 162 21.10 9.59 -14.92
C GLU A 162 22.34 9.13 -14.14
N GLU A 163 23.27 8.43 -14.78
CA GLU A 163 24.52 7.95 -14.19
C GLU A 163 24.33 7.25 -12.82
N GLU A 164 23.35 6.33 -12.74
CA GLU A 164 22.97 5.58 -11.51
C GLU A 164 22.31 6.44 -10.40
N ASN A 165 21.97 7.70 -10.66
CA ASN A 165 21.27 8.54 -9.72
C ASN A 165 19.88 8.94 -10.25
N TYR A 166 18.89 8.97 -9.36
CA TYR A 166 17.60 9.54 -9.70
C TYR A 166 17.70 11.08 -9.71
N VAL A 167 17.28 11.67 -10.81
CA VAL A 167 17.11 13.11 -10.95
C VAL A 167 15.64 13.43 -11.18
N THR A 168 15.18 14.54 -10.64
CA THR A 168 13.82 15.01 -10.87
C THR A 168 13.71 15.66 -12.24
N GLY A 169 12.68 15.25 -12.99
CA GLY A 169 12.32 15.83 -14.27
C GLY A 169 10.98 16.55 -14.23
N THR A 170 10.52 17.01 -15.37
CA THR A 170 9.20 17.58 -15.57
C THR A 170 8.37 16.68 -16.47
N SER A 171 7.09 16.42 -16.09
CA SER A 171 6.13 15.67 -16.89
C SER A 171 4.76 16.28 -16.74
N GLU A 172 3.95 16.19 -17.79
CA GLU A 172 2.52 16.41 -17.64
C GLU A 172 1.92 15.19 -16.95
N VAL A 173 1.16 15.41 -15.88
CA VAL A 173 0.53 14.38 -15.08
C VAL A 173 -0.95 14.67 -14.98
N SER A 174 -1.77 13.68 -15.32
CA SER A 174 -3.20 13.67 -15.02
C SER A 174 -3.44 12.92 -13.73
N MET A 175 -4.32 13.45 -12.89
CA MET A 175 -4.75 12.83 -11.64
C MET A 175 -6.23 12.51 -11.70
N SER A 176 -6.56 11.30 -11.26
CA SER A 176 -7.93 10.84 -11.05
C SER A 176 -8.05 10.17 -9.71
N TRP A 177 -9.28 10.08 -9.19
CA TRP A 177 -9.54 9.41 -7.92
C TRP A 177 -10.75 8.50 -8.03
N ASN A 178 -10.72 7.45 -7.20
CA ASN A 178 -11.84 6.54 -7.00
C ASN A 178 -12.14 6.43 -5.51
N LEU A 179 -13.42 6.44 -5.18
CA LEU A 179 -13.94 6.40 -3.82
C LEU A 179 -14.67 5.08 -3.62
N ASP A 180 -14.34 4.35 -2.57
CA ASP A 180 -14.97 3.07 -2.24
C ASP A 180 -15.35 3.02 -0.76
N ASN A 181 -16.64 2.78 -0.48
CA ASN A 181 -17.21 2.61 0.88
C ASN A 181 -16.75 3.67 1.89
N LEU A 182 -16.73 4.93 1.49
CA LEU A 182 -16.29 5.99 2.40
C LEU A 182 -17.22 6.13 3.59
N PRO A 183 -16.68 6.55 4.76
CA PRO A 183 -17.48 7.01 5.90
C PRO A 183 -18.41 8.15 5.50
N GLU A 184 -19.62 8.22 6.11
CA GLU A 184 -20.66 9.19 5.75
C GLU A 184 -20.25 10.68 5.92
N HIS A 185 -19.16 10.92 6.65
CA HIS A 185 -18.67 12.27 6.99
C HIS A 185 -17.42 12.71 6.19
N ILE A 186 -17.01 11.94 5.20
CA ILE A 186 -15.88 12.27 4.30
C ILE A 186 -16.37 12.78 2.96
#